data_4900243f94623e479bd36a39eae657b0
#
_entry.id   4900243f94623e479bd36a39eae657b0
#
_cell.length_a   1.000
_cell.length_b   1.000
_cell.length_c   1.000
_cell.angle_alpha   90.00
_cell.angle_beta   90.00
_cell.angle_gamma   90.00
#
_symmetry.space_group_name_H-M   'P 1'
#
loop_
_entity.id
_entity.type
_entity.pdbx_description
1 polymer ?
#
loop_
_entity_poly.entity_id
_entity_poly.type
_entity_poly.pdbx_seq_one_letter_code
_entity_poly.pdbx_strand_id
1 'polypeptide(L)'
;MNEDQPSSHEFLVSISNNLPADTPADERRSLVQKESARAMELAANGVIVRLWRIPGRRQNVGLWRATNAGALHAALESLPMYPYLDITVTALASHPSDPHERS
;
A
#
# COMPACT_ATOMS: atom_id res chain seq x y z
N MET A 1 -15.83 -16.03 -16.28
CA MET A 1 -15.75 -15.66 -15.42
C MET A 1 -14.71 -15.63 -14.77
N ASN A 2 -14.49 -15.18 -14.33
CA ASN A 2 -13.50 -15.14 -13.84
C ASN A 2 -13.30 -15.54 -12.62
N GLU A 3 -13.44 -16.43 -12.39
CA GLU A 3 -13.36 -16.99 -11.23
C GLU A 3 -12.05 -17.10 -10.70
N ASP A 4 -11.09 -16.90 -11.42
CA ASP A 4 -9.79 -16.86 -10.89
C ASP A 4 -9.58 -15.68 -10.05
N GLN A 5 -10.48 -14.73 -10.04
CA GLN A 5 -10.34 -13.55 -9.25
C GLN A 5 -10.99 -13.63 -7.89
N PRO A 6 -11.77 -14.64 -7.55
CA PRO A 6 -12.51 -14.60 -6.30
C PRO A 6 -11.62 -14.55 -5.06
N SER A 7 -10.37 -14.95 -5.16
CA SER A 7 -9.49 -14.92 -4.02
C SER A 7 -8.75 -13.59 -3.88
N SER A 8 -9.01 -12.63 -4.77
CA SER A 8 -8.30 -11.37 -4.77
C SER A 8 -9.23 -10.25 -4.33
N HIS A 9 -8.79 -9.50 -3.32
CA HIS A 9 -9.56 -8.40 -2.77
C HIS A 9 -8.76 -7.12 -2.89
N GLU A 10 -9.45 -6.01 -3.05
CA GLU A 10 -8.82 -4.70 -3.17
C GLU A 10 -9.04 -3.88 -1.92
N PHE A 11 -8.04 -3.08 -1.61
CA PHE A 11 -8.05 -2.24 -0.41
C PHE A 11 -7.49 -0.87 -0.77
N LEU A 12 -8.14 0.16 -0.26
CA LEU A 12 -7.56 1.50 -0.32
C LEU A 12 -6.75 1.70 0.95
N VAL A 13 -5.47 1.98 0.80
CA VAL A 13 -4.55 2.08 1.92
C VAL A 13 -4.00 3.49 1.99
N SER A 14 -4.22 4.17 3.10
CA SER A 14 -3.71 5.51 3.34
C SER A 14 -2.58 5.41 4.36
N ILE A 15 -1.43 5.96 4.05
CA ILE A 15 -0.25 5.84 4.87
C ILE A 15 0.35 7.21 5.14
N SER A 16 0.50 7.55 6.43
CA SER A 16 1.23 8.74 6.86
C SER A 16 2.56 8.29 7.43
N ASN A 17 3.63 8.97 7.04
CA ASN A 17 4.98 8.61 7.48
C ASN A 17 5.41 9.54 8.62
N ASN A 18 5.59 8.95 9.78
CA ASN A 18 5.93 9.68 11.00
C ASN A 18 7.36 9.42 11.46
N LEU A 19 8.26 9.13 10.52
CA LEU A 19 9.66 8.97 10.86
C LEU A 19 10.14 10.23 11.57
N PRO A 20 10.77 10.11 12.78
CA PRO A 20 11.15 11.28 13.53
C PRO A 20 12.06 12.22 12.75
N ALA A 21 11.82 13.53 12.92
CA ALA A 21 12.56 14.54 12.18
C ALA A 21 14.05 14.52 12.50
N ASP A 22 14.39 14.07 13.71
CA ASP A 22 15.78 14.04 14.18
C ASP A 22 16.48 12.71 13.84
N THR A 23 15.88 11.88 13.01
CA THR A 23 16.54 10.66 12.52
C THR A 23 17.81 11.09 11.77
N PRO A 24 18.96 10.47 12.09
CA PRO A 24 20.21 10.80 11.39
C PRO A 24 20.07 10.66 9.88
N ALA A 25 20.74 11.54 9.15
CA ALA A 25 20.54 11.62 7.69
C ALA A 25 20.89 10.32 6.96
N ASP A 26 21.95 9.64 7.37
CA ASP A 26 22.32 8.39 6.71
C ASP A 26 21.39 7.25 7.07
N GLU A 27 20.87 7.24 8.27
CA GLU A 27 19.86 6.26 8.68
C GLU A 27 18.57 6.48 7.89
N ARG A 28 18.14 7.73 7.77
CA ARG A 28 16.96 8.09 6.99
C ARG A 28 17.12 7.64 5.54
N ARG A 29 18.28 7.91 4.96
CA ARG A 29 18.55 7.56 3.58
C ARG A 29 18.49 6.05 3.38
N SER A 30 19.06 5.30 4.32
CA SER A 30 19.04 3.83 4.26
C SER A 30 17.61 3.30 4.34
N LEU A 31 16.81 3.86 5.26
CA LEU A 31 15.41 3.43 5.40
C LEU A 31 14.61 3.73 4.14
N VAL A 32 14.81 4.91 3.55
CA VAL A 32 14.11 5.29 2.32
C VAL A 32 14.45 4.33 1.19
N GLN A 33 15.73 3.98 1.06
CA GLN A 33 16.14 3.06 0.00
C GLN A 33 15.54 1.68 0.19
N LYS A 34 15.53 1.18 1.43
CA LYS A 34 14.96 -0.14 1.71
C LYS A 34 13.46 -0.15 1.52
N GLU A 35 12.80 0.94 1.93
CA GLU A 35 11.36 1.06 1.76
C GLU A 35 10.99 1.07 0.28
N SER A 36 11.72 1.85 -0.53
CA SER A 36 11.47 1.89 -1.96
C SER A 36 11.68 0.53 -2.62
N ALA A 37 12.74 -0.16 -2.23
CA ALA A 37 13.02 -1.48 -2.79
C ALA A 37 11.89 -2.46 -2.47
N ARG A 38 11.40 -2.43 -1.23
CA ARG A 38 10.31 -3.32 -0.84
C ARG A 38 9.03 -2.98 -1.56
N ALA A 39 8.73 -1.68 -1.69
CA ALA A 39 7.54 -1.25 -2.41
C ALA A 39 7.58 -1.71 -3.86
N MET A 40 8.76 -1.67 -4.50
CA MET A 40 8.90 -2.14 -5.87
C MET A 40 8.67 -3.64 -5.97
N GLU A 41 9.11 -4.41 -4.99
CA GLU A 41 8.83 -5.85 -4.95
C GLU A 41 7.33 -6.11 -4.84
N LEU A 42 6.68 -5.39 -3.95
CA LEU A 42 5.23 -5.56 -3.76
C LEU A 42 4.48 -5.17 -5.02
N ALA A 43 4.93 -4.13 -5.71
CA ALA A 43 4.31 -3.74 -6.98
C ALA A 43 4.54 -4.79 -8.05
N ALA A 44 5.74 -5.35 -8.13
CA ALA A 44 6.05 -6.38 -9.11
C ALA A 44 5.21 -7.63 -8.89
N ASN A 45 4.85 -7.91 -7.64
CA ASN A 45 4.04 -9.06 -7.28
C ASN A 45 2.54 -8.77 -7.34
N GLY A 46 2.14 -7.57 -7.76
CA GLY A 46 0.74 -7.22 -7.89
C GLY A 46 0.05 -6.84 -6.60
N VAL A 47 0.78 -6.73 -5.51
CA VAL A 47 0.19 -6.34 -4.21
C VAL A 47 -0.09 -4.85 -4.19
N ILE A 48 0.86 -4.03 -4.64
CA ILE A 48 0.60 -2.60 -4.84
C ILE A 48 0.22 -2.41 -6.30
N VAL A 49 -1.01 -1.94 -6.53
CA VAL A 49 -1.54 -1.75 -7.87
C VAL A 49 -1.35 -0.31 -8.32
N ARG A 50 -1.63 0.64 -7.46
CA ARG A 50 -1.47 2.07 -7.72
C ARG A 50 -1.02 2.77 -6.45
N LEU A 51 -0.25 3.84 -6.62
CA LEU A 51 0.14 4.70 -5.50
C LEU A 51 0.03 6.15 -5.95
N TRP A 52 -0.45 6.99 -5.05
CA TRP A 52 -0.53 8.44 -5.27
C TRP A 52 0.04 9.16 -4.07
N ARG A 53 0.78 10.23 -4.32
CA ARG A 53 1.24 11.13 -3.28
C ARG A 53 0.14 12.13 -2.95
N ILE A 54 -0.03 12.44 -1.67
CA ILE A 54 -0.96 13.49 -1.27
C ILE A 54 -0.16 14.78 -1.17
N PRO A 55 -0.41 15.75 -2.06
CA PRO A 55 0.38 16.99 -2.07
C PRO A 55 0.32 17.72 -0.74
N GLY A 56 1.45 18.22 -0.32
CA GLY A 56 1.54 19.01 0.89
C GLY A 56 1.60 18.21 2.18
N ARG A 57 1.65 16.88 2.09
CA ARG A 57 1.67 16.00 3.26
C ARG A 57 2.70 14.91 3.09
N ARG A 58 3.14 14.34 4.21
CA ARG A 58 4.01 13.15 4.19
C ARG A 58 3.12 11.93 4.21
N GLN A 59 2.30 11.81 3.17
CA GLN A 59 1.23 10.84 3.12
C GLN A 59 1.06 10.35 1.69
N ASN A 60 0.68 9.09 1.57
CA ASN A 60 0.29 8.56 0.27
C ASN A 60 -0.99 7.75 0.42
N VAL A 61 -1.64 7.48 -0.70
CA VAL A 61 -2.79 6.60 -0.74
C VAL A 61 -2.56 5.64 -1.89
N GLY A 62 -2.92 4.40 -1.70
CA GLY A 62 -2.68 3.40 -2.72
C GLY A 62 -3.81 2.40 -2.84
N LEU A 63 -3.87 1.79 -4.01
CA LEU A 63 -4.74 0.65 -4.25
C LEU A 63 -3.88 -0.59 -4.09
N TRP A 64 -4.23 -1.44 -3.13
CA TRP A 64 -3.51 -2.67 -2.82
C TRP A 64 -4.41 -3.86 -3.06
N ARG A 65 -3.81 -4.99 -3.34
CA ARG A 65 -4.56 -6.23 -3.61
C ARG A 65 -3.94 -7.36 -2.81
N ALA A 66 -4.80 -8.19 -2.20
CA ALA A 66 -4.36 -9.33 -1.42
C ALA A 66 -5.47 -10.37 -1.40
N THR A 67 -5.14 -11.60 -1.03
CA THR A 67 -6.13 -12.66 -0.98
C THR A 67 -7.11 -12.48 0.18
N ASN A 68 -6.67 -11.81 1.25
CA ASN A 68 -7.52 -11.51 2.39
C ASN A 68 -6.86 -10.40 3.22
N ALA A 69 -7.55 -9.96 4.25
CA ALA A 69 -7.06 -8.89 5.09
C ALA A 69 -5.77 -9.26 5.83
N GLY A 70 -5.63 -10.53 6.22
CA GLY A 70 -4.42 -10.98 6.89
C GLY A 70 -3.21 -10.93 5.98
N ALA A 71 -3.39 -11.31 4.71
CA ALA A 71 -2.31 -11.23 3.74
C ALA A 71 -1.90 -9.78 3.49
N LEU A 72 -2.88 -8.87 3.45
CA LEU A 72 -2.59 -7.45 3.32
C LEU A 72 -1.79 -6.97 4.52
N HIS A 73 -2.20 -7.34 5.72
CA HIS A 73 -1.50 -6.93 6.93
C HIS A 73 -0.04 -7.39 6.90
N ALA A 74 0.19 -8.63 6.49
CA ALA A 74 1.55 -9.16 6.40
C ALA A 74 2.38 -8.36 5.41
N ALA A 75 1.79 -7.98 4.28
CA ALA A 75 2.50 -7.17 3.29
C ALA A 75 2.85 -5.78 3.87
N LEU A 76 1.92 -5.17 4.59
CA LEU A 76 2.19 -3.87 5.22
C LEU A 76 3.28 -3.98 6.28
N GLU A 77 3.24 -5.04 7.09
CA GLU A 77 4.26 -5.24 8.12
C GLU A 77 5.64 -5.46 7.52
N SER A 78 5.71 -5.93 6.28
CA SER A 78 6.99 -6.17 5.63
C SER A 78 7.70 -4.90 5.18
N LEU A 79 7.02 -3.76 5.26
CA LEU A 79 7.64 -2.47 4.91
C LEU A 79 8.66 -2.09 5.98
N PRO A 80 9.91 -1.78 5.59
CA PRO A 80 10.93 -1.41 6.56
C PRO A 80 10.56 -0.24 7.47
N MET A 81 9.75 0.68 6.98
CA MET A 81 9.33 1.82 7.78
C MET A 81 8.06 1.57 8.60
N TYR A 82 7.54 0.34 8.56
CA TYR A 82 6.27 0.02 9.21
C TYR A 82 6.12 0.60 10.63
N PRO A 83 7.16 0.52 11.51
CA PRO A 83 7.00 1.05 12.87
C PRO A 83 6.72 2.54 12.94
N TYR A 84 6.98 3.27 11.86
CA TYR A 84 6.80 4.72 11.83
C TYR A 84 5.58 5.12 11.02
N LEU A 85 4.81 4.16 10.52
CA LEU A 85 3.70 4.46 9.63
C LEU A 85 2.37 4.45 10.39
N ASP A 86 1.52 5.40 10.03
CA ASP A 86 0.14 5.44 10.49
C ASP A 86 -0.69 5.03 9.29
N ILE A 87 -1.37 3.88 9.40
CA ILE A 87 -1.99 3.23 8.25
C ILE A 87 -3.49 3.08 8.48
N THR A 88 -4.27 3.49 7.48
CA THR A 88 -5.71 3.27 7.47
C THR A 88 -6.06 2.44 6.26
N VAL A 89 -6.79 1.35 6.47
CA VAL A 89 -7.18 0.43 5.42
C VAL A 89 -8.68 0.48 5.24
N THR A 90 -9.11 0.62 3.98
CA THR A 90 -10.52 0.57 3.63
C THR A 90 -10.71 -0.58 2.64
N ALA A 91 -11.50 -1.57 3.01
CA ALA A 91 -11.81 -2.68 2.10
C ALA A 91 -12.74 -2.18 1.02
N LEU A 92 -12.47 -2.61 -0.21
CA LEU A 92 -13.26 -2.19 -1.37
C LEU A 92 -13.99 -3.41 -1.93
N ALA A 93 -15.17 -3.15 -2.45
CA ALA A 93 -15.95 -4.18 -3.14
C ALA A 93 -16.43 -3.59 -4.44
N SER A 94 -16.70 -4.47 -5.41
CA SER A 94 -17.21 -3.99 -6.68
C SER A 94 -18.60 -3.39 -6.49
N HIS A 95 -18.93 -2.45 -7.34
CA HIS A 95 -20.22 -1.75 -7.29
C HIS A 95 -20.87 -1.90 -8.66
N PRO A 96 -22.16 -2.27 -8.71
CA PRO A 96 -22.82 -2.52 -10.01
C PRO A 96 -22.90 -1.27 -10.89
N SER A 97 -22.77 -0.09 -10.31
CA SER A 97 -22.81 1.15 -11.09
C SER A 97 -21.42 1.70 -11.40
N ASP A 98 -20.37 0.96 -11.11
CA ASP A 98 -19.02 1.38 -11.45
C ASP A 98 -18.87 1.34 -12.97
N PRO A 99 -18.65 2.51 -13.62
CA PRO A 99 -18.55 2.51 -15.08
C PRO A 99 -17.37 1.73 -15.61
N HIS A 100 -16.30 1.63 -14.84
CA HIS A 100 -15.13 0.86 -15.26
C HIS A 100 -15.45 -0.63 -15.39
N GLU A 101 -16.29 -1.10 -14.49
CA GLU A 101 -16.66 -2.51 -14.47
C GLU A 101 -17.50 -2.90 -15.67
N ARG A 102 -18.09 -1.90 -16.31
CA ARG A 102 -18.98 -2.19 -17.40
C ARG A 102 -18.29 -2.35 -18.72
N SER A 103 -17.05 -2.02 -18.81
CA SER A 103 -16.34 -2.05 -20.09
C SER A 103 -16.00 -3.47 -20.55
#